data_568b165ca00addcff7541b1e9518b67b
#
_entry.id   568b165ca00addcff7541b1e9518b67b
#
_cell.length_a   1.000
_cell.length_b   1.000
_cell.length_c   1.000
_cell.angle_alpha   90.00
_cell.angle_beta   90.00
_cell.angle_gamma   90.00
#
_symmetry.space_group_name_H-M   'P 1'
#
loop_
_entity.id
_entity.type
_entity.pdbx_description
1 polymer ?
#
loop_
_entity_poly.entity_id
_entity_poly.type
_entity_poly.pdbx_seq_one_letter_code
_entity_poly.pdbx_strand_id
1 'polypeptide(L)'
;MAFFQDLPWHEGEEHMHKAMHVPSGHDNPTVPTLSPQLAAHLQIAPLVAIGTLDKSGRPWTTLWGGEQGLARPLGGGIVGIKTAVTGRHDPVVKELVGKEATGEVVREQGEGRMVSGLTIDLETRKRVKMYGRMVAGALLSREDESTDRQETVAEVQLVVKIQQSLGNCPKYLNSKKIIPAISKPEIVDDQPFFSQRALDLLAKADMIFLSSSHKSIDMDTNHRGGPPGFVRVASNEESGAVICWPEYSGNRLYQTLGNLQINPVCGICVPDFETGDVLYLTGRTEILIGKDANAYLPRSNLAVKLTISDARFVTQALPFRGESGQRSPYNPVVRYLASEAQHTQPNESTSQQQAKLLGQVNLTPTISRFRFSMENAVTYRPGQYVTLDFSEHLDIGYSHMRDDDPRSLNDDFVRTFTVSSPPGDPPDPVRRLKDDEFEITVRRVGVVTEFLFKQQGSEDTNRASRSGGLEVGVKGFGGGSLKCSSAVGRRLDSLLLVWASRLCSLHWGGWISLD
;
A
#
# COMPACT_ATOMS: atom_id res chain seq x y z
N MET A 1 31.82 5.29 5.83
CA MET A 1 30.36 5.41 5.91
C MET A 1 30.02 6.85 5.59
N ALA A 2 29.31 7.11 4.50
CA ALA A 2 28.76 8.44 4.25
C ALA A 2 27.57 8.59 5.20
N PHE A 3 27.66 9.49 6.16
CA PHE A 3 26.50 9.92 6.95
C PHE A 3 25.60 10.68 5.99
N PHE A 4 24.52 10.08 5.52
CA PHE A 4 23.47 10.80 4.85
C PHE A 4 22.76 11.63 5.93
N GLN A 5 22.73 12.94 5.72
CA GLN A 5 21.93 13.83 6.56
C GLN A 5 20.47 13.51 6.29
N ASP A 6 19.67 13.27 7.33
CA ASP A 6 18.25 13.02 7.19
C ASP A 6 17.58 14.18 6.46
N LEU A 7 16.70 13.86 5.51
CA LEU A 7 15.94 14.89 4.83
C LEU A 7 14.93 15.51 5.80
N PRO A 8 14.83 16.86 5.84
CA PRO A 8 13.79 17.50 6.64
C PRO A 8 12.41 17.18 6.09
N TRP A 9 11.40 17.22 6.96
CA TRP A 9 10.01 17.26 6.54
C TRP A 9 9.71 18.60 5.85
N HIS A 10 8.94 18.58 4.77
CA HIS A 10 8.47 19.84 4.19
C HIS A 10 7.21 20.35 4.91
N GLU A 11 6.87 21.63 4.72
CA GLU A 11 5.81 22.31 5.45
C GLU A 11 4.45 21.59 5.40
N GLY A 12 4.13 20.92 4.31
CA GLY A 12 2.87 20.19 4.16
C GLY A 12 2.86 18.89 4.95
N GLU A 13 3.99 18.17 5.01
CA GLU A 13 4.14 16.96 5.82
C GLU A 13 4.05 17.32 7.31
N GLU A 14 4.73 18.37 7.75
CA GLU A 14 4.66 18.90 9.11
C GLU A 14 3.23 19.30 9.48
N HIS A 15 2.51 19.97 8.55
CA HIS A 15 1.10 20.31 8.75
C HIS A 15 0.25 19.04 8.98
N MET A 16 0.43 18.01 8.14
CA MET A 16 -0.28 16.74 8.29
C MET A 16 0.12 16.03 9.59
N HIS A 17 1.40 16.02 9.97
CA HIS A 17 1.84 15.45 11.24
C HIS A 17 1.15 16.13 12.42
N LYS A 18 1.05 17.45 12.40
CA LYS A 18 0.35 18.20 13.43
C LYS A 18 -1.15 17.91 13.46
N ALA A 19 -1.81 17.93 12.29
CA ALA A 19 -3.24 17.67 12.16
C ALA A 19 -3.63 16.24 12.55
N MET A 20 -2.73 15.28 12.31
CA MET A 20 -2.93 13.86 12.64
C MET A 20 -2.27 13.46 13.97
N HIS A 21 -1.83 14.43 14.77
CA HIS A 21 -1.22 14.23 16.08
C HIS A 21 -0.08 13.19 16.08
N VAL A 22 0.77 13.21 15.04
CA VAL A 22 1.96 12.36 15.01
C VAL A 22 2.94 12.83 16.08
N PRO A 23 3.45 11.94 16.96
CA PRO A 23 4.44 12.34 17.97
C PRO A 23 5.68 12.99 17.35
N SER A 24 6.21 14.01 18.00
CA SER A 24 7.48 14.64 17.60
C SER A 24 8.65 13.66 17.71
N GLY A 25 9.68 13.84 16.87
CA GLY A 25 10.88 13.00 16.90
C GLY A 25 10.85 11.81 15.95
N HIS A 26 10.00 11.84 14.93
CA HIS A 26 10.07 10.89 13.82
C HIS A 26 11.03 11.43 12.76
N ASP A 27 12.09 10.66 12.50
CA ASP A 27 13.02 10.94 11.41
C ASP A 27 12.38 10.66 10.06
N ASN A 28 12.76 11.42 9.02
CA ASN A 28 12.32 11.16 7.66
C ASN A 28 13.17 10.02 7.06
N PRO A 29 12.59 8.83 6.82
CA PRO A 29 13.34 7.68 6.32
C PRO A 29 13.66 7.75 4.82
N THR A 30 13.39 8.87 4.17
CA THR A 30 13.67 9.07 2.75
C THR A 30 15.17 9.22 2.52
N VAL A 31 15.72 8.40 1.65
CA VAL A 31 17.14 8.40 1.28
C VAL A 31 17.35 9.37 0.11
N PRO A 32 18.28 10.36 0.19
CA PRO A 32 18.51 11.37 -0.85
C PRO A 32 19.32 10.85 -2.04
N THR A 33 19.06 9.63 -2.46
CA THR A 33 19.72 8.96 -3.59
C THR A 33 18.99 7.68 -4.02
N LEU A 34 19.50 7.02 -5.05
CA LEU A 34 19.14 5.65 -5.41
C LEU A 34 19.64 4.69 -4.32
N SER A 35 18.76 4.24 -3.44
CA SER A 35 19.11 3.29 -2.38
C SER A 35 19.40 1.89 -2.96
N PRO A 36 20.25 1.09 -2.28
CA PRO A 36 20.47 -0.32 -2.66
C PRO A 36 19.17 -1.12 -2.72
N GLN A 37 18.22 -0.84 -1.82
CA GLN A 37 16.91 -1.48 -1.81
C GLN A 37 16.12 -1.19 -3.09
N LEU A 38 16.07 0.08 -3.52
CA LEU A 38 15.41 0.45 -4.77
C LEU A 38 16.13 -0.21 -5.96
N ALA A 39 17.47 -0.12 -6.00
CA ALA A 39 18.27 -0.69 -7.08
C ALA A 39 18.04 -2.21 -7.26
N ALA A 40 17.93 -2.94 -6.17
CA ALA A 40 17.60 -4.37 -6.20
C ALA A 40 16.15 -4.61 -6.62
N HIS A 41 15.19 -3.84 -6.10
CA HIS A 41 13.77 -4.02 -6.39
C HIS A 41 13.41 -3.68 -7.84
N LEU A 42 14.05 -2.68 -8.47
CA LEU A 42 13.88 -2.33 -9.87
C LEU A 42 14.11 -3.50 -10.82
N GLN A 43 15.03 -4.40 -10.48
CA GLN A 43 15.41 -5.53 -11.35
C GLN A 43 14.40 -6.69 -11.31
N ILE A 44 13.60 -6.78 -10.26
CA ILE A 44 12.67 -7.90 -10.04
C ILE A 44 11.19 -7.48 -10.08
N ALA A 45 10.89 -6.21 -9.87
CA ALA A 45 9.51 -5.73 -9.88
C ALA A 45 8.93 -5.80 -11.31
N PRO A 46 7.76 -6.44 -11.51
CA PRO A 46 7.12 -6.50 -12.81
C PRO A 46 6.35 -5.24 -13.18
N LEU A 47 6.15 -4.32 -12.23
CA LEU A 47 5.36 -3.12 -12.40
C LEU A 47 6.07 -1.89 -11.84
N VAL A 48 5.83 -0.75 -12.49
CA VAL A 48 6.16 0.57 -11.97
C VAL A 48 5.03 1.56 -12.28
N ALA A 49 4.48 2.19 -11.23
CA ALA A 49 3.63 3.37 -11.41
C ALA A 49 4.54 4.58 -11.59
N ILE A 50 4.24 5.42 -12.56
CA ILE A 50 4.99 6.64 -12.88
C ILE A 50 4.07 7.85 -12.84
N GLY A 51 4.56 8.93 -12.25
CA GLY A 51 3.91 10.23 -12.22
C GLY A 51 4.78 11.33 -12.81
N THR A 52 4.13 12.27 -13.49
CA THR A 52 4.75 13.50 -14.00
C THR A 52 3.71 14.63 -14.01
N LEU A 53 4.17 15.86 -14.27
CA LEU A 53 3.29 17.02 -14.42
C LEU A 53 3.06 17.31 -15.90
N ASP A 54 1.83 17.73 -16.23
CA ASP A 54 1.54 18.33 -17.53
C ASP A 54 2.04 19.80 -17.58
N LYS A 55 1.88 20.43 -18.73
CA LYS A 55 2.28 21.83 -18.96
C LYS A 55 1.55 22.84 -18.05
N SER A 56 0.39 22.45 -17.49
CA SER A 56 -0.39 23.25 -16.55
C SER A 56 0.00 22.97 -15.09
N GLY A 57 0.98 22.09 -14.85
CA GLY A 57 1.42 21.70 -13.51
C GLY A 57 0.50 20.69 -12.84
N ARG A 58 -0.42 20.05 -13.58
CA ARG A 58 -1.32 19.02 -13.05
C ARG A 58 -0.62 17.66 -13.08
N PRO A 59 -0.62 16.91 -11.97
CA PRO A 59 -0.08 15.55 -11.96
C PRO A 59 -0.92 14.60 -12.82
N TRP A 60 -0.25 13.67 -13.49
CA TRP A 60 -0.81 12.48 -14.10
C TRP A 60 -0.08 11.26 -13.60
N THR A 61 -0.77 10.13 -13.56
CA THR A 61 -0.22 8.85 -13.12
C THR A 61 -0.54 7.78 -14.13
N THR A 62 0.43 6.88 -14.37
CA THR A 62 0.25 5.67 -15.20
C THR A 62 0.81 4.45 -14.49
N LEU A 63 0.50 3.27 -15.01
CA LEU A 63 1.05 2.00 -14.55
C LEU A 63 1.69 1.25 -15.73
N TRP A 64 3.00 1.10 -15.70
CA TRP A 64 3.79 0.39 -16.70
C TRP A 64 4.26 -0.97 -16.19
N GLY A 65 4.46 -1.90 -17.11
CA GLY A 65 5.05 -3.19 -16.77
C GLY A 65 4.52 -4.36 -17.56
N GLY A 66 4.52 -5.52 -16.90
CA GLY A 66 4.14 -6.82 -17.45
C GLY A 66 5.23 -7.86 -17.26
N GLU A 67 6.50 -7.46 -17.33
CA GLU A 67 7.65 -8.34 -17.20
C GLU A 67 8.67 -7.80 -16.21
N GLN A 68 9.42 -8.70 -15.61
CA GLN A 68 10.56 -8.34 -14.76
C GLN A 68 11.69 -7.72 -15.59
N GLY A 69 12.48 -6.83 -14.96
CA GLY A 69 13.62 -6.20 -15.62
C GLY A 69 13.26 -5.02 -16.53
N LEU A 70 12.00 -4.55 -16.48
CA LEU A 70 11.57 -3.33 -17.19
C LEU A 70 12.35 -2.08 -16.77
N ALA A 71 12.88 -2.06 -15.56
CA ALA A 71 13.68 -0.97 -15.01
C ALA A 71 14.98 -1.50 -14.41
N ARG A 72 16.08 -0.75 -14.58
CA ARG A 72 17.39 -1.16 -14.06
C ARG A 72 18.28 0.03 -13.75
N PRO A 73 19.15 -0.09 -12.73
CA PRO A 73 20.20 0.89 -12.48
C PRO A 73 21.22 0.91 -13.63
N LEU A 74 21.61 2.12 -14.06
CA LEU A 74 22.62 2.36 -15.08
C LEU A 74 23.94 2.90 -14.50
N GLY A 75 24.03 3.04 -13.17
CA GLY A 75 25.14 3.64 -12.46
C GLY A 75 24.90 5.13 -12.16
N GLY A 76 25.71 5.70 -11.24
CA GLY A 76 25.65 7.13 -10.90
C GLY A 76 24.29 7.64 -10.40
N GLY A 77 23.43 6.78 -9.85
CA GLY A 77 22.07 7.15 -9.43
C GLY A 77 21.08 7.31 -10.58
N ILE A 78 21.41 6.80 -11.76
CA ILE A 78 20.57 6.82 -12.96
C ILE A 78 19.84 5.49 -13.09
N VAL A 79 18.56 5.55 -13.47
CA VAL A 79 17.71 4.40 -13.76
C VAL A 79 17.21 4.50 -15.19
N GLY A 80 17.33 3.40 -15.93
CA GLY A 80 16.70 3.22 -17.24
C GLY A 80 15.42 2.41 -17.10
N ILE A 81 14.35 2.85 -17.76
CA ILE A 81 13.05 2.16 -17.83
C ILE A 81 12.78 1.89 -19.30
N LYS A 82 12.41 0.65 -19.63
CA LYS A 82 12.06 0.24 -20.98
C LYS A 82 10.89 -0.73 -20.95
N THR A 83 9.76 -0.36 -21.54
CA THR A 83 8.55 -1.18 -21.51
C THR A 83 7.56 -0.81 -22.61
N ALA A 84 6.69 -1.77 -22.97
CA ALA A 84 5.55 -1.52 -23.83
C ALA A 84 4.56 -0.55 -23.19
N VAL A 85 4.00 0.37 -23.95
CA VAL A 85 3.02 1.36 -23.50
C VAL A 85 1.96 1.63 -24.58
N THR A 86 0.86 2.24 -24.17
CA THR A 86 -0.24 2.61 -25.08
C THR A 86 0.02 3.90 -25.88
N GLY A 87 1.24 4.39 -25.87
CA GLY A 87 1.66 5.55 -26.65
C GLY A 87 0.80 6.79 -26.37
N ARG A 88 0.13 7.31 -27.42
CA ARG A 88 -0.69 8.54 -27.35
C ARG A 88 -1.86 8.50 -26.34
N HIS A 89 -2.28 7.32 -25.92
CA HIS A 89 -3.40 7.15 -24.98
C HIS A 89 -2.97 7.32 -23.51
N ASP A 90 -1.68 7.13 -23.22
CA ASP A 90 -1.11 7.31 -21.88
C ASP A 90 -0.73 8.78 -21.65
N PRO A 91 -1.36 9.48 -20.67
CA PRO A 91 -1.08 10.89 -20.41
C PRO A 91 0.34 11.14 -19.94
N VAL A 92 0.98 10.21 -19.23
CA VAL A 92 2.36 10.35 -18.75
C VAL A 92 3.36 10.20 -19.90
N VAL A 93 3.15 9.24 -20.80
CA VAL A 93 3.95 9.09 -22.02
C VAL A 93 3.89 10.36 -22.85
N LYS A 94 2.69 10.88 -23.06
CA LYS A 94 2.45 12.12 -23.82
C LYS A 94 3.27 13.29 -23.27
N GLU A 95 3.30 13.47 -21.95
CA GLU A 95 4.00 14.60 -21.34
C GLU A 95 5.51 14.38 -21.26
N LEU A 96 6.01 13.15 -21.13
CA LEU A 96 7.45 12.88 -21.03
C LEU A 96 8.15 12.82 -22.40
N VAL A 97 7.55 12.13 -23.38
CA VAL A 97 8.22 11.80 -24.66
C VAL A 97 7.41 12.14 -25.91
N GLY A 98 6.21 12.71 -25.73
CA GLY A 98 5.34 13.05 -26.84
C GLY A 98 4.29 11.98 -27.17
N LYS A 99 3.50 12.23 -28.23
CA LYS A 99 2.35 11.37 -28.60
C LYS A 99 2.69 10.33 -29.65
N GLU A 100 3.70 10.59 -30.46
CA GLU A 100 4.02 9.82 -31.64
C GLU A 100 5.31 9.03 -31.45
N ALA A 101 5.28 7.77 -31.86
CA ALA A 101 6.41 6.85 -31.74
C ALA A 101 7.43 7.06 -32.88
N THR A 102 8.02 8.24 -32.95
CA THR A 102 8.99 8.62 -34.00
C THR A 102 10.39 8.06 -33.72
N GLY A 103 10.67 7.59 -32.52
CA GLY A 103 12.02 7.22 -32.08
C GLY A 103 12.91 8.42 -31.77
N GLU A 104 12.41 9.64 -31.88
CA GLU A 104 13.17 10.85 -31.55
C GLU A 104 13.47 10.90 -30.04
N VAL A 105 14.74 11.16 -29.72
CA VAL A 105 15.18 11.25 -28.33
C VAL A 105 14.97 12.64 -27.80
N VAL A 106 14.00 12.77 -26.90
CA VAL A 106 13.80 13.99 -26.09
C VAL A 106 14.89 14.04 -25.02
N ARG A 107 15.71 15.08 -25.05
CA ARG A 107 16.74 15.34 -24.04
C ARG A 107 16.35 16.55 -23.23
N GLU A 108 16.37 16.40 -21.91
CA GLU A 108 16.08 17.51 -21.02
C GLU A 108 17.28 18.45 -20.91
N GLN A 109 16.97 19.75 -20.81
CA GLN A 109 17.94 20.79 -20.50
C GLN A 109 17.65 21.32 -19.08
N GLY A 110 18.71 21.66 -18.34
CA GLY A 110 18.58 22.13 -16.96
C GLY A 110 18.21 21.00 -15.98
N GLU A 111 17.24 21.25 -15.12
CA GLU A 111 16.85 20.29 -14.08
C GLU A 111 16.10 19.06 -14.62
N GLY A 112 15.48 19.17 -15.77
CA GLY A 112 14.64 18.14 -16.36
C GLY A 112 13.24 18.06 -15.74
N ARG A 113 12.32 17.36 -16.44
CA ARG A 113 10.95 17.13 -15.95
C ARG A 113 10.97 16.25 -14.70
N MET A 114 10.08 16.55 -13.76
CA MET A 114 9.88 15.75 -12.56
C MET A 114 9.28 14.39 -12.92
N VAL A 115 9.84 13.34 -12.34
CA VAL A 115 9.37 11.97 -12.47
C VAL A 115 9.36 11.35 -11.08
N SER A 116 8.18 10.98 -10.61
CA SER A 116 8.04 10.16 -9.42
C SER A 116 7.62 8.74 -9.80
N GLY A 117 7.91 7.77 -8.96
CA GLY A 117 7.55 6.40 -9.26
C GLY A 117 7.40 5.52 -8.04
N LEU A 118 6.67 4.43 -8.23
CA LEU A 118 6.50 3.37 -7.26
C LEU A 118 6.73 2.03 -7.97
N THR A 119 7.87 1.40 -7.72
CA THR A 119 8.11 0.02 -8.18
C THR A 119 7.31 -0.92 -7.28
N ILE A 120 6.62 -1.89 -7.86
CA ILE A 120 5.73 -2.76 -7.10
C ILE A 120 5.70 -4.19 -7.68
N ASP A 121 5.79 -5.14 -6.76
CA ASP A 121 5.49 -6.55 -7.00
C ASP A 121 4.25 -6.90 -6.17
N LEU A 122 3.13 -7.13 -6.86
CA LEU A 122 1.84 -7.41 -6.22
C LEU A 122 1.76 -8.84 -5.66
N GLU A 123 2.59 -9.77 -6.13
CA GLU A 123 2.61 -11.13 -5.60
C GLU A 123 3.28 -11.17 -4.21
N THR A 124 4.45 -10.55 -4.09
CA THR A 124 5.18 -10.45 -2.82
C THR A 124 4.77 -9.24 -1.97
N ARG A 125 3.98 -8.32 -2.53
CA ARG A 125 3.56 -7.03 -1.93
C ARG A 125 4.74 -6.10 -1.60
N LYS A 126 5.91 -6.33 -2.16
CA LYS A 126 7.08 -5.46 -2.01
C LYS A 126 6.96 -4.26 -2.93
N ARG A 127 7.40 -3.11 -2.43
CA ARG A 127 7.39 -1.87 -3.19
C ARG A 127 8.38 -0.85 -2.66
N VAL A 128 8.92 -0.03 -3.55
CA VAL A 128 9.84 1.05 -3.22
C VAL A 128 9.47 2.27 -4.05
N LYS A 129 9.39 3.41 -3.40
CA LYS A 129 9.14 4.71 -4.02
C LYS A 129 10.43 5.32 -4.52
N MET A 130 10.32 6.13 -5.58
CA MET A 130 11.42 6.92 -6.12
C MET A 130 10.91 8.29 -6.58
N TYR A 131 11.78 9.27 -6.49
CA TYR A 131 11.64 10.57 -7.11
C TYR A 131 12.94 10.96 -7.81
N GLY A 132 12.81 11.65 -8.92
CA GLY A 132 13.95 12.13 -9.68
C GLY A 132 13.58 13.04 -10.85
N ARG A 133 14.54 13.26 -11.73
CA ARG A 133 14.38 14.09 -12.90
C ARG A 133 14.68 13.28 -14.17
N MET A 134 13.88 13.50 -15.19
CA MET A 134 14.12 12.95 -16.52
C MET A 134 15.42 13.51 -17.09
N VAL A 135 16.24 12.66 -17.64
CA VAL A 135 17.46 13.02 -18.37
C VAL A 135 17.21 12.96 -19.86
N ALA A 136 16.60 11.87 -20.31
CA ALA A 136 16.22 11.65 -21.68
C ALA A 136 15.09 10.62 -21.78
N GLY A 137 14.39 10.62 -22.89
CA GLY A 137 13.40 9.59 -23.21
C GLY A 137 13.08 9.55 -24.68
N ALA A 138 12.51 8.43 -25.12
CA ALA A 138 12.03 8.24 -26.48
C ALA A 138 10.78 7.36 -26.48
N LEU A 139 9.93 7.56 -27.47
CA LEU A 139 8.83 6.67 -27.80
C LEU A 139 9.12 6.02 -29.16
N LEU A 140 9.25 4.71 -29.18
CA LEU A 140 9.58 3.94 -30.35
C LEU A 140 8.34 3.17 -30.83
N SER A 141 8.23 3.03 -32.15
CA SER A 141 7.32 2.06 -32.76
C SER A 141 8.00 0.69 -32.74
N ARG A 142 7.28 -0.35 -32.29
CA ARG A 142 7.74 -1.72 -32.33
C ARG A 142 6.83 -2.48 -33.29
N GLU A 143 7.38 -2.99 -34.38
CA GLU A 143 6.67 -3.89 -35.28
C GLU A 143 6.49 -5.23 -34.55
N ASP A 144 5.26 -5.69 -34.42
CA ASP A 144 4.98 -7.03 -33.93
C ASP A 144 5.10 -8.02 -35.08
N GLU A 145 6.22 -8.73 -35.14
CA GLU A 145 6.50 -9.77 -36.16
C GLU A 145 5.49 -10.94 -36.14
N SER A 146 4.60 -10.99 -35.13
CA SER A 146 3.68 -12.11 -34.91
C SER A 146 2.29 -11.93 -35.53
N THR A 147 1.95 -10.76 -36.06
CA THR A 147 0.63 -10.48 -36.63
C THR A 147 0.73 -9.93 -38.06
N ASP A 148 -0.02 -10.53 -38.96
CA ASP A 148 -0.18 -10.11 -40.38
C ASP A 148 -0.89 -8.73 -40.52
N ARG A 149 -1.17 -8.06 -39.40
CA ARG A 149 -1.67 -6.69 -39.31
C ARG A 149 -0.65 -5.84 -38.57
N GLN A 150 -0.25 -4.73 -39.17
CA GLN A 150 0.60 -3.67 -38.61
C GLN A 150 -0.04 -3.02 -37.37
N GLU A 151 -0.20 -3.75 -36.28
CA GLU A 151 -0.51 -3.17 -34.98
C GLU A 151 0.81 -2.75 -34.33
N THR A 152 1.15 -1.49 -34.43
CA THR A 152 2.35 -0.90 -33.85
C THR A 152 2.19 -0.77 -32.34
N VAL A 153 2.84 -1.63 -31.57
CA VAL A 153 2.99 -1.47 -30.12
C VAL A 153 4.05 -0.40 -29.87
N ALA A 154 3.73 0.62 -29.10
CA ALA A 154 4.69 1.64 -28.70
C ALA A 154 5.54 1.13 -27.52
N GLU A 155 6.83 1.46 -27.54
CA GLU A 155 7.78 1.20 -26.46
C GLU A 155 8.34 2.52 -25.93
N VAL A 156 8.20 2.78 -24.63
CA VAL A 156 8.84 3.91 -23.98
C VAL A 156 10.23 3.49 -23.49
N GLN A 157 11.21 4.34 -23.74
CA GLN A 157 12.52 4.30 -23.11
C GLN A 157 12.72 5.60 -22.33
N LEU A 158 12.98 5.51 -21.04
CA LEU A 158 13.10 6.64 -20.13
C LEU A 158 14.38 6.51 -19.30
N VAL A 159 15.13 7.60 -19.17
CA VAL A 159 16.31 7.71 -18.31
C VAL A 159 16.04 8.76 -17.25
N VAL A 160 16.09 8.35 -15.98
CA VAL A 160 15.77 9.18 -14.82
C VAL A 160 16.96 9.23 -13.87
N LYS A 161 17.36 10.43 -13.46
CA LYS A 161 18.29 10.66 -12.35
C LYS A 161 17.53 10.64 -11.04
N ILE A 162 17.76 9.64 -10.23
CA ILE A 162 17.08 9.47 -8.93
C ILE A 162 17.70 10.42 -7.90
N GLN A 163 16.83 11.14 -7.22
CA GLN A 163 17.16 12.10 -6.15
C GLN A 163 16.70 11.61 -4.78
N GLN A 164 15.60 10.81 -4.73
CA GLN A 164 15.07 10.28 -3.49
C GLN A 164 14.55 8.86 -3.68
N SER A 165 14.65 8.04 -2.64
CA SER A 165 14.03 6.71 -2.58
C SER A 165 13.55 6.37 -1.18
N LEU A 166 12.45 5.60 -1.10
CA LEU A 166 11.83 5.23 0.17
C LEU A 166 11.19 3.86 0.08
N GLY A 167 11.54 2.97 1.02
CA GLY A 167 10.79 1.74 1.26
C GLY A 167 9.40 2.04 1.83
N ASN A 168 8.38 1.24 1.46
CA ASN A 168 7.02 1.49 1.90
C ASN A 168 6.34 0.24 2.51
N CYS A 169 5.34 0.42 3.37
CA CYS A 169 4.66 -0.65 4.10
C CYS A 169 3.62 -1.39 3.21
N PRO A 170 3.47 -2.74 3.26
CA PRO A 170 2.60 -3.52 2.36
C PRO A 170 1.12 -3.63 2.79
N LYS A 171 0.64 -2.78 3.69
CA LYS A 171 -0.77 -2.81 4.10
C LYS A 171 -1.72 -2.53 2.91
N TYR A 172 -2.91 -3.12 2.96
CA TYR A 172 -4.03 -2.93 2.02
C TYR A 172 -3.73 -3.31 0.57
N LEU A 173 -2.68 -4.08 0.30
CA LEU A 173 -2.39 -4.64 -1.01
C LEU A 173 -3.00 -6.03 -1.16
N ASN A 174 -3.94 -6.17 -2.07
CA ASN A 174 -4.42 -7.47 -2.54
C ASN A 174 -3.38 -8.05 -3.49
N SER A 175 -3.00 -9.31 -3.29
CA SER A 175 -1.99 -9.91 -4.15
C SER A 175 -2.55 -10.20 -5.54
N LYS A 176 -1.68 -10.03 -6.54
CA LYS A 176 -1.99 -10.34 -7.94
C LYS A 176 -0.73 -10.87 -8.61
N LYS A 177 -0.89 -11.93 -9.40
CA LYS A 177 0.17 -12.45 -10.26
C LYS A 177 0.07 -11.76 -11.61
N ILE A 178 1.13 -11.07 -12.01
CA ILE A 178 1.17 -10.32 -13.26
C ILE A 178 1.60 -11.24 -14.40
N ILE A 179 0.84 -11.20 -15.49
CA ILE A 179 1.04 -11.98 -16.71
C ILE A 179 1.06 -11.04 -17.91
N PRO A 180 2.09 -11.04 -18.75
CA PRO A 180 2.11 -10.26 -19.97
C PRO A 180 0.89 -10.50 -20.86
N ALA A 181 0.40 -9.46 -21.51
CA ALA A 181 -0.72 -9.53 -22.45
C ALA A 181 -0.55 -8.49 -23.56
N ILE A 182 -1.21 -8.72 -24.68
CA ILE A 182 -1.21 -7.77 -25.79
C ILE A 182 -2.22 -6.66 -25.46
N SER A 183 -1.77 -5.40 -25.55
CA SER A 183 -2.64 -4.23 -25.42
C SER A 183 -3.26 -3.86 -26.77
N LYS A 184 -4.54 -3.47 -26.76
CA LYS A 184 -5.28 -2.93 -27.92
C LYS A 184 -6.04 -1.69 -27.47
N PRO A 185 -5.32 -0.57 -27.26
CA PRO A 185 -5.87 0.58 -26.58
C PRO A 185 -6.86 1.34 -27.46
N GLU A 186 -8.04 1.62 -26.91
CA GLU A 186 -9.05 2.48 -27.52
C GLU A 186 -9.56 3.47 -26.46
N ILE A 187 -9.59 4.78 -26.80
CA ILE A 187 -10.24 5.77 -25.95
C ILE A 187 -11.74 5.63 -26.12
N VAL A 188 -12.41 5.37 -25.01
CA VAL A 188 -13.87 5.27 -24.95
C VAL A 188 -14.48 6.58 -24.46
N ASP A 189 -13.76 7.27 -23.56
CA ASP A 189 -14.26 8.47 -22.88
C ASP A 189 -13.09 9.36 -22.45
N ASP A 190 -13.23 10.67 -22.61
CA ASP A 190 -12.24 11.68 -22.22
C ASP A 190 -12.90 12.93 -21.56
N GLN A 191 -14.08 12.75 -20.97
CA GLN A 191 -14.85 13.78 -20.30
C GLN A 191 -14.58 13.76 -18.78
N PRO A 192 -14.73 14.90 -18.05
CA PRO A 192 -14.49 14.96 -16.61
C PRO A 192 -15.58 14.25 -15.76
N PHE A 193 -16.53 13.60 -16.39
CA PHE A 193 -17.53 12.73 -15.76
C PHE A 193 -17.44 11.30 -16.30
N PHE A 194 -18.04 10.34 -15.63
CA PHE A 194 -17.82 8.92 -15.88
C PHE A 194 -18.92 8.28 -16.73
N SER A 195 -18.51 7.56 -17.76
CA SER A 195 -19.36 6.58 -18.43
C SER A 195 -19.69 5.40 -17.49
N GLN A 196 -20.68 4.60 -17.85
CA GLN A 196 -21.05 3.42 -17.08
C GLN A 196 -19.86 2.46 -16.91
N ARG A 197 -19.01 2.28 -17.92
CA ARG A 197 -17.81 1.45 -17.83
C ARG A 197 -16.80 1.96 -16.79
N ALA A 198 -16.61 3.28 -16.71
CA ALA A 198 -15.75 3.88 -15.70
C ALA A 198 -16.33 3.72 -14.29
N LEU A 199 -17.65 3.84 -14.13
CA LEU A 199 -18.35 3.57 -12.87
C LEU A 199 -18.20 2.10 -12.44
N ASP A 200 -18.36 1.16 -13.38
CA ASP A 200 -18.21 -0.27 -13.12
C ASP A 200 -16.76 -0.61 -12.72
N LEU A 201 -15.77 0.03 -13.35
CA LEU A 201 -14.36 -0.11 -12.94
C LEU A 201 -14.15 0.40 -11.51
N LEU A 202 -14.63 1.59 -11.18
CA LEU A 202 -14.49 2.16 -9.82
C LEU A 202 -15.20 1.30 -8.77
N ALA A 203 -16.34 0.71 -9.09
CA ALA A 203 -17.10 -0.15 -8.19
C ALA A 203 -16.36 -1.45 -7.82
N LYS A 204 -15.48 -1.95 -8.68
CA LYS A 204 -14.68 -3.17 -8.43
C LYS A 204 -13.21 -2.91 -8.13
N ALA A 205 -12.74 -1.67 -8.30
CA ALA A 205 -11.34 -1.32 -8.05
C ALA A 205 -10.95 -1.59 -6.59
N ASP A 206 -9.87 -2.32 -6.41
CA ASP A 206 -9.26 -2.63 -5.11
C ASP A 206 -7.91 -1.93 -4.92
N MET A 207 -7.49 -1.15 -5.91
CA MET A 207 -6.24 -0.39 -5.92
C MET A 207 -6.32 0.79 -6.88
N ILE A 208 -5.72 1.89 -6.47
CA ILE A 208 -5.41 3.05 -7.32
C ILE A 208 -3.97 3.46 -7.12
N PHE A 209 -3.36 4.03 -8.15
CA PHE A 209 -2.07 4.72 -8.07
C PHE A 209 -2.31 6.21 -8.20
N LEU A 210 -1.61 7.01 -7.41
CA LEU A 210 -1.78 8.44 -7.42
C LEU A 210 -0.45 9.18 -7.31
N SER A 211 -0.37 10.32 -7.98
CA SER A 211 0.78 11.21 -7.93
C SER A 211 0.37 12.60 -7.45
N SER A 212 1.21 13.19 -6.63
CA SER A 212 1.08 14.53 -6.08
C SER A 212 2.42 15.25 -6.15
N SER A 213 2.42 16.58 -6.06
CA SER A 213 3.66 17.37 -6.13
C SER A 213 3.71 18.44 -5.06
N HIS A 214 4.90 18.65 -4.51
CA HIS A 214 5.25 19.82 -3.73
C HIS A 214 5.76 20.91 -4.68
N LYS A 215 4.84 21.59 -5.34
CA LYS A 215 5.15 22.61 -6.38
C LYS A 215 6.08 22.02 -7.46
N SER A 216 7.20 22.71 -7.75
CA SER A 216 8.26 22.26 -8.68
C SER A 216 9.47 21.64 -7.97
N ILE A 217 9.37 21.39 -6.65
CA ILE A 217 10.49 20.93 -5.82
C ILE A 217 10.63 19.41 -5.91
N ASP A 218 9.55 18.68 -5.58
CA ASP A 218 9.51 17.22 -5.67
C ASP A 218 8.11 16.68 -5.98
N MET A 219 8.03 15.38 -6.17
CA MET A 219 6.79 14.64 -6.44
C MET A 219 6.79 13.31 -5.69
N ASP A 220 5.59 12.85 -5.39
CA ASP A 220 5.33 11.53 -4.83
C ASP A 220 4.40 10.73 -5.73
N THR A 221 4.76 9.48 -6.04
CA THR A 221 3.83 8.48 -6.58
C THR A 221 3.65 7.38 -5.57
N ASN A 222 2.40 7.11 -5.24
CA ASN A 222 2.00 6.14 -4.24
C ASN A 222 0.84 5.28 -4.76
N HIS A 223 0.39 4.34 -3.93
CA HIS A 223 -0.86 3.60 -4.17
C HIS A 223 -1.80 3.79 -2.99
N ARG A 224 -3.07 3.55 -3.24
CA ARG A 224 -4.08 3.27 -2.23
C ARG A 224 -4.73 1.95 -2.58
N GLY A 225 -4.91 1.09 -1.60
CA GLY A 225 -5.56 -0.20 -1.75
C GLY A 225 -6.63 -0.40 -0.68
N GLY A 226 -7.48 -1.39 -0.88
CA GLY A 226 -8.56 -1.68 0.04
C GLY A 226 -9.43 -2.84 -0.45
N PRO A 227 -10.60 -3.03 0.15
CA PRO A 227 -11.61 -3.91 -0.39
C PRO A 227 -12.09 -3.38 -1.75
N PRO A 228 -12.53 -4.23 -2.69
CA PRO A 228 -13.15 -3.78 -3.93
C PRO A 228 -14.24 -2.75 -3.68
N GLY A 229 -14.21 -1.65 -4.43
CA GLY A 229 -15.15 -0.54 -4.27
C GLY A 229 -14.84 0.42 -3.11
N PHE A 230 -13.61 0.41 -2.58
CA PHE A 230 -13.21 1.35 -1.51
C PHE A 230 -13.18 2.82 -1.99
N VAL A 231 -13.07 3.06 -3.29
CA VAL A 231 -13.25 4.37 -3.90
C VAL A 231 -14.74 4.58 -4.18
N ARG A 232 -15.32 5.65 -3.64
CA ARG A 232 -16.74 5.96 -3.79
C ARG A 232 -16.95 7.12 -4.75
N VAL A 233 -17.97 7.02 -5.60
CA VAL A 233 -18.40 8.12 -6.47
C VAL A 233 -19.48 8.91 -5.73
N ALA A 234 -19.16 10.16 -5.41
CA ALA A 234 -20.07 11.03 -4.65
C ALA A 234 -21.05 11.79 -5.55
N SER A 235 -20.60 12.17 -6.74
CA SER A 235 -21.44 12.73 -7.81
C SER A 235 -20.80 12.45 -9.16
N ASN A 236 -21.62 12.48 -10.21
CA ASN A 236 -21.18 12.28 -11.58
C ASN A 236 -21.86 13.31 -12.50
N GLU A 237 -21.48 14.57 -12.31
CA GLU A 237 -22.04 15.70 -13.04
C GLU A 237 -21.16 16.04 -14.26
N GLU A 238 -21.75 16.60 -15.31
CA GLU A 238 -21.02 17.04 -16.52
C GLU A 238 -19.92 18.07 -16.21
N SER A 239 -20.09 18.86 -15.17
CA SER A 239 -19.10 19.84 -14.69
C SER A 239 -17.87 19.21 -14.03
N GLY A 240 -17.90 17.92 -13.76
CA GLY A 240 -16.86 17.13 -13.14
C GLY A 240 -17.40 16.15 -12.09
N ALA A 241 -17.01 14.90 -12.22
CA ALA A 241 -17.33 13.89 -11.22
C ALA A 241 -16.57 14.13 -9.92
N VAL A 242 -17.11 13.64 -8.81
CA VAL A 242 -16.46 13.68 -7.50
C VAL A 242 -16.31 12.28 -6.98
N ILE A 243 -15.08 11.90 -6.65
CA ILE A 243 -14.78 10.64 -5.96
C ILE A 243 -14.21 10.89 -4.57
N CYS A 244 -14.35 9.90 -3.70
CA CYS A 244 -13.80 9.94 -2.35
C CYS A 244 -13.24 8.56 -1.97
N TRP A 245 -12.12 8.57 -1.24
CA TRP A 245 -11.56 7.34 -0.67
C TRP A 245 -11.08 7.57 0.76
N PRO A 246 -11.15 6.55 1.63
CA PRO A 246 -10.58 6.62 2.97
C PRO A 246 -9.06 6.51 2.92
N GLU A 247 -8.38 7.28 3.73
CA GLU A 247 -6.97 7.10 4.03
C GLU A 247 -6.83 6.17 5.23
N TYR A 248 -6.48 4.91 4.96
CA TYR A 248 -6.29 3.92 6.02
C TYR A 248 -4.98 4.12 6.78
N SER A 249 -4.87 3.51 7.96
CA SER A 249 -3.66 3.63 8.78
C SER A 249 -2.42 3.07 8.07
N GLY A 250 -1.34 3.87 8.02
CA GLY A 250 -0.09 3.53 7.34
C GLY A 250 1.14 3.85 8.18
N ASN A 251 2.21 4.21 7.52
CA ASN A 251 3.49 4.58 8.13
C ASN A 251 3.53 5.99 8.74
N ARG A 252 2.47 6.77 8.60
CA ARG A 252 2.31 8.15 9.09
C ARG A 252 3.32 9.16 8.52
N LEU A 253 3.95 8.87 7.39
CA LEU A 253 4.87 9.80 6.75
C LEU A 253 4.11 10.93 6.03
N TYR A 254 2.91 10.65 5.57
CA TYR A 254 1.98 11.59 4.92
C TYR A 254 2.54 12.34 3.70
N GLN A 255 3.55 11.80 3.00
CA GLN A 255 4.15 12.47 1.84
C GLN A 255 3.11 12.93 0.81
N THR A 256 2.25 12.02 0.35
CA THR A 256 1.16 12.36 -0.59
C THR A 256 0.24 13.45 -0.03
N LEU A 257 -0.22 13.29 1.21
CA LEU A 257 -1.14 14.26 1.83
C LEU A 257 -0.43 15.59 2.15
N GLY A 258 0.84 15.54 2.51
CA GLY A 258 1.66 16.75 2.68
C GLY A 258 1.76 17.55 1.37
N ASN A 259 2.03 16.88 0.26
CA ASN A 259 2.00 17.52 -1.06
C ASN A 259 0.62 18.15 -1.34
N LEU A 260 -0.47 17.42 -1.06
CA LEU A 260 -1.83 17.88 -1.30
C LEU A 260 -2.25 19.06 -0.40
N GLN A 261 -1.63 19.23 0.77
CA GLN A 261 -1.81 20.44 1.59
C GLN A 261 -1.25 21.68 0.91
N ILE A 262 -0.17 21.56 0.16
CA ILE A 262 0.51 22.67 -0.49
C ILE A 262 -0.02 22.88 -1.93
N ASN A 263 -0.19 21.79 -2.66
CA ASN A 263 -0.72 21.79 -4.02
C ASN A 263 -1.89 20.79 -4.09
N PRO A 264 -3.13 21.24 -3.91
CA PRO A 264 -4.29 20.37 -3.80
C PRO A 264 -4.74 19.81 -5.16
N VAL A 265 -3.82 19.24 -5.92
CA VAL A 265 -4.07 18.60 -7.22
C VAL A 265 -3.37 17.25 -7.25
N CYS A 266 -4.07 16.21 -7.69
CA CYS A 266 -3.45 14.90 -7.90
C CYS A 266 -3.86 14.28 -9.24
N GLY A 267 -2.98 13.40 -9.74
CA GLY A 267 -3.27 12.49 -10.83
C GLY A 267 -3.51 11.08 -10.30
N ILE A 268 -4.48 10.38 -10.87
CA ILE A 268 -4.81 9.00 -10.48
C ILE A 268 -4.83 8.10 -11.71
N CYS A 269 -4.33 6.88 -11.53
CA CYS A 269 -4.49 5.76 -12.45
C CYS A 269 -5.26 4.65 -11.73
N VAL A 270 -6.41 4.26 -12.29
CA VAL A 270 -7.23 3.14 -11.81
C VAL A 270 -7.13 2.01 -12.82
N PRO A 271 -6.32 0.98 -12.57
CA PRO A 271 -6.18 -0.15 -13.48
C PRO A 271 -7.27 -1.20 -13.24
N ASP A 272 -7.80 -1.77 -14.31
CA ASP A 272 -8.50 -3.05 -14.29
C ASP A 272 -7.52 -4.16 -14.65
N PHE A 273 -7.11 -4.92 -13.68
CA PHE A 273 -6.16 -6.02 -13.90
C PHE A 273 -6.75 -7.21 -14.68
N GLU A 274 -8.07 -7.33 -14.77
CA GLU A 274 -8.73 -8.43 -15.50
C GLU A 274 -8.83 -8.12 -16.98
N THR A 275 -9.33 -6.93 -17.34
CA THR A 275 -9.56 -6.53 -18.73
C THR A 275 -8.36 -5.81 -19.33
N GLY A 276 -7.53 -5.18 -18.51
CA GLY A 276 -6.47 -4.28 -18.91
C GLY A 276 -6.94 -2.86 -19.21
N ASP A 277 -8.18 -2.52 -18.87
CA ASP A 277 -8.71 -1.17 -19.00
C ASP A 277 -8.07 -0.25 -17.97
N VAL A 278 -8.00 1.04 -18.27
CA VAL A 278 -7.44 2.04 -17.34
C VAL A 278 -8.29 3.29 -17.36
N LEU A 279 -8.58 3.80 -16.17
CA LEU A 279 -9.15 5.14 -15.98
C LEU A 279 -8.05 6.06 -15.45
N TYR A 280 -7.65 7.04 -16.25
CA TYR A 280 -6.75 8.12 -15.88
C TYR A 280 -7.55 9.34 -15.44
N LEU A 281 -7.19 9.93 -14.32
CA LEU A 281 -7.87 11.08 -13.72
C LEU A 281 -6.86 12.13 -13.28
N THR A 282 -7.23 13.39 -13.38
CA THR A 282 -6.58 14.49 -12.65
C THR A 282 -7.63 15.46 -12.15
N GLY A 283 -7.37 16.10 -11.01
CA GLY A 283 -8.35 16.99 -10.43
C GLY A 283 -7.89 17.61 -9.11
N ARG A 284 -8.81 18.39 -8.52
CA ARG A 284 -8.58 19.11 -7.27
C ARG A 284 -9.01 18.29 -6.08
N THR A 285 -8.14 18.21 -5.09
CA THR A 285 -8.37 17.46 -3.85
C THR A 285 -8.82 18.32 -2.69
N GLU A 286 -9.54 17.69 -1.77
CA GLU A 286 -9.88 18.19 -0.45
C GLU A 286 -9.57 17.08 0.56
N ILE A 287 -8.77 17.40 1.58
CA ILE A 287 -8.43 16.45 2.67
C ILE A 287 -9.44 16.67 3.79
N LEU A 288 -10.17 15.61 4.14
CA LEU A 288 -11.16 15.60 5.21
C LEU A 288 -10.56 14.90 6.43
N ILE A 289 -10.60 15.55 7.61
CA ILE A 289 -9.98 15.06 8.85
C ILE A 289 -11.02 15.00 9.97
N GLY A 290 -10.96 13.97 10.82
CA GLY A 290 -11.76 13.84 12.00
C GLY A 290 -13.27 13.87 11.72
N LYS A 291 -13.97 14.86 12.26
CA LYS A 291 -15.44 14.99 12.12
C LYS A 291 -15.89 15.19 10.67
N ASP A 292 -15.14 15.95 9.88
CA ASP A 292 -15.48 16.20 8.49
C ASP A 292 -15.35 14.92 7.66
N ALA A 293 -14.30 14.13 7.89
CA ALA A 293 -14.14 12.83 7.27
C ALA A 293 -15.28 11.87 7.64
N ASN A 294 -15.62 11.80 8.92
CA ASN A 294 -16.68 10.91 9.41
C ASN A 294 -18.07 11.35 8.96
N ALA A 295 -18.32 12.65 8.82
CA ALA A 295 -19.58 13.18 8.31
C ALA A 295 -19.79 12.86 6.83
N TYR A 296 -18.73 12.85 6.06
CA TYR A 296 -18.77 12.59 4.62
C TYR A 296 -18.69 11.10 4.28
N LEU A 297 -17.73 10.41 4.89
CA LEU A 297 -17.47 8.97 4.74
C LEU A 297 -17.47 8.32 6.13
N PRO A 298 -18.64 7.88 6.65
CA PRO A 298 -18.79 7.33 7.98
C PRO A 298 -17.75 6.26 8.33
N ARG A 299 -17.30 6.25 9.58
CA ARG A 299 -16.25 5.38 10.11
C ARG A 299 -14.84 5.68 9.58
N SER A 300 -14.64 6.86 8.97
CA SER A 300 -13.33 7.36 8.52
C SER A 300 -12.90 8.57 9.34
N ASN A 301 -11.64 8.58 9.77
CA ASN A 301 -11.05 9.74 10.44
C ASN A 301 -10.15 10.55 9.51
N LEU A 302 -9.89 10.02 8.32
CA LEU A 302 -9.13 10.68 7.27
C LEU A 302 -9.62 10.17 5.93
N ALA A 303 -9.97 11.08 5.03
CA ALA A 303 -10.42 10.78 3.69
C ALA A 303 -9.93 11.85 2.71
N VAL A 304 -9.86 11.52 1.44
CA VAL A 304 -9.58 12.47 0.38
C VAL A 304 -10.73 12.46 -0.60
N LYS A 305 -11.22 13.64 -0.91
CA LYS A 305 -12.21 13.90 -1.93
C LYS A 305 -11.51 14.52 -3.13
N LEU A 306 -11.83 14.07 -4.34
CA LEU A 306 -11.26 14.56 -5.59
C LEU A 306 -12.38 14.99 -6.52
N THR A 307 -12.37 16.26 -6.90
CA THR A 307 -13.20 16.79 -7.99
C THR A 307 -12.41 16.69 -9.28
N ILE A 308 -12.92 15.92 -10.23
CA ILE A 308 -12.26 15.62 -11.50
C ILE A 308 -12.29 16.86 -12.40
N SER A 309 -11.14 17.25 -12.93
CA SER A 309 -11.00 18.30 -13.93
C SER A 309 -10.75 17.75 -15.33
N ASP A 310 -10.19 16.54 -15.42
CA ASP A 310 -9.90 15.86 -16.68
C ASP A 310 -9.84 14.35 -16.42
N ALA A 311 -10.44 13.56 -17.30
CA ALA A 311 -10.44 12.11 -17.21
C ALA A 311 -10.24 11.47 -18.58
N ARG A 312 -9.76 10.22 -18.58
CA ARG A 312 -9.62 9.43 -19.80
C ARG A 312 -9.82 7.96 -19.48
N PHE A 313 -10.79 7.34 -20.14
CA PHE A 313 -10.98 5.90 -20.04
C PHE A 313 -10.48 5.23 -21.32
N VAL A 314 -9.51 4.30 -21.14
CA VAL A 314 -8.87 3.58 -22.23
C VAL A 314 -9.06 2.09 -22.01
N THR A 315 -9.70 1.41 -22.96
CA THR A 315 -9.87 -0.04 -22.91
C THR A 315 -8.60 -0.75 -23.33
N GLN A 316 -8.36 -1.94 -22.77
CA GLN A 316 -7.21 -2.82 -23.06
C GLN A 316 -5.86 -2.10 -23.15
N ALA A 317 -5.69 -1.09 -22.26
CA ALA A 317 -4.50 -0.26 -22.25
C ALA A 317 -3.26 -0.97 -21.66
N LEU A 318 -3.45 -1.84 -20.66
CA LEU A 318 -2.32 -2.47 -19.99
C LEU A 318 -1.73 -3.62 -20.82
N PRO A 319 -0.40 -3.66 -21.01
CA PRO A 319 0.29 -4.76 -21.68
C PRO A 319 0.46 -5.99 -20.76
N PHE A 320 -0.41 -6.14 -19.78
CA PHE A 320 -0.46 -7.25 -18.84
C PHE A 320 -1.86 -7.45 -18.28
N ARG A 321 -2.04 -8.59 -17.60
CA ARG A 321 -3.20 -8.89 -16.76
C ARG A 321 -2.73 -9.30 -15.37
N GLY A 322 -3.63 -9.28 -14.38
CA GLY A 322 -3.34 -9.67 -13.01
C GLY A 322 -4.32 -10.73 -12.52
N GLU A 323 -3.85 -11.96 -12.35
CA GLU A 323 -4.63 -12.99 -11.68
C GLU A 323 -4.76 -12.66 -10.20
N SER A 324 -6.00 -12.59 -9.72
CA SER A 324 -6.30 -12.26 -8.32
C SER A 324 -5.82 -13.36 -7.38
N GLY A 325 -5.07 -12.96 -6.34
CA GLY A 325 -4.58 -13.82 -5.28
C GLY A 325 -5.27 -13.54 -3.94
N GLN A 326 -4.51 -13.62 -2.85
CA GLN A 326 -5.02 -13.39 -1.51
C GLN A 326 -5.34 -11.91 -1.27
N ARG A 327 -6.51 -11.64 -0.72
CA ARG A 327 -6.85 -10.31 -0.19
C ARG A 327 -5.94 -9.93 0.97
N SER A 328 -5.72 -8.65 1.16
CA SER A 328 -4.99 -8.17 2.33
C SER A 328 -5.82 -8.42 3.60
N PRO A 329 -5.22 -9.02 4.65
CA PRO A 329 -5.91 -9.18 5.93
C PRO A 329 -6.18 -7.84 6.64
N TYR A 330 -5.53 -6.77 6.21
CA TYR A 330 -5.76 -5.42 6.72
C TYR A 330 -6.95 -4.71 6.09
N ASN A 331 -7.57 -5.27 5.04
CA ASN A 331 -8.70 -4.64 4.40
C ASN A 331 -9.86 -4.50 5.40
N PRO A 332 -10.32 -3.28 5.68
CA PRO A 332 -11.53 -3.08 6.45
C PRO A 332 -12.78 -3.41 5.61
N VAL A 333 -13.94 -3.36 6.23
CA VAL A 333 -15.22 -3.37 5.51
C VAL A 333 -15.30 -2.11 4.63
N VAL A 334 -15.94 -2.24 3.45
CA VAL A 334 -16.20 -1.09 2.57
C VAL A 334 -16.93 0.01 3.33
N ARG A 335 -16.44 1.23 3.20
CA ARG A 335 -17.04 2.43 3.79
C ARG A 335 -17.87 3.13 2.73
N TYR A 336 -19.13 3.34 3.01
CA TYR A 336 -20.07 4.00 2.12
C TYR A 336 -20.20 5.48 2.48
N LEU A 337 -20.48 6.32 1.49
CA LEU A 337 -20.77 7.73 1.74
C LEU A 337 -22.01 7.88 2.63
N ALA A 338 -22.09 8.96 3.40
CA ALA A 338 -23.28 9.26 4.21
C ALA A 338 -24.55 9.33 3.35
N SER A 339 -24.44 9.78 2.10
CA SER A 339 -25.54 9.79 1.12
C SER A 339 -25.96 8.40 0.63
N GLU A 340 -25.06 7.39 0.69
CA GLU A 340 -25.34 6.01 0.29
C GLU A 340 -25.89 5.17 1.43
N ALA A 341 -25.62 5.56 2.70
CA ALA A 341 -25.91 4.76 3.90
C ALA A 341 -27.42 4.46 4.10
N GLN A 342 -28.31 5.21 3.47
CA GLN A 342 -29.76 4.99 3.55
C GLN A 342 -30.22 3.78 2.70
N HIS A 343 -29.39 3.26 1.80
CA HIS A 343 -29.74 2.19 0.86
C HIS A 343 -29.04 0.87 1.15
N THR A 344 -28.09 0.84 2.05
CA THR A 344 -27.30 -0.36 2.35
C THR A 344 -27.75 -0.95 3.68
N GLN A 345 -28.44 -2.09 3.64
CA GLN A 345 -28.66 -2.90 4.84
C GLN A 345 -27.33 -3.49 5.30
N PRO A 346 -27.06 -3.56 6.61
CA PRO A 346 -25.86 -4.17 7.14
C PRO A 346 -26.00 -5.70 7.04
N ASN A 347 -25.68 -6.27 5.88
CA ASN A 347 -25.54 -7.70 5.71
C ASN A 347 -24.20 -8.00 5.10
N GLU A 348 -23.25 -8.30 5.97
CA GLU A 348 -22.23 -9.35 5.87
C GLU A 348 -21.43 -9.34 7.17
N SER A 349 -22.02 -9.87 8.23
CA SER A 349 -21.22 -10.51 9.28
C SER A 349 -20.63 -11.80 8.69
N THR A 350 -19.51 -11.68 7.98
CA THR A 350 -18.58 -12.82 7.91
C THR A 350 -18.33 -13.20 9.35
N SER A 351 -18.70 -14.43 9.75
CA SER A 351 -18.43 -14.96 11.07
C SER A 351 -16.92 -14.86 11.33
N GLN A 352 -16.53 -13.79 12.01
CA GLN A 352 -15.14 -13.52 12.31
C GLN A 352 -14.72 -14.55 13.36
N GLN A 353 -13.75 -15.38 13.06
CA GLN A 353 -13.18 -16.28 14.05
C GLN A 353 -12.68 -15.47 15.24
N GLN A 354 -12.92 -15.95 16.45
CA GLN A 354 -12.46 -15.31 17.67
C GLN A 354 -11.30 -16.10 18.28
N ALA A 355 -10.32 -15.38 18.81
CA ALA A 355 -9.26 -15.97 19.62
C ALA A 355 -9.38 -15.46 21.07
N LYS A 356 -9.42 -16.38 22.01
CA LYS A 356 -9.51 -16.10 23.45
C LYS A 356 -8.11 -16.06 24.05
N LEU A 357 -7.78 -15.01 24.76
CA LEU A 357 -6.55 -14.89 25.53
C LEU A 357 -6.58 -15.85 26.72
N LEU A 358 -5.65 -16.82 26.73
CA LEU A 358 -5.51 -17.80 27.81
C LEU A 358 -4.51 -17.33 28.89
N GLY A 359 -3.40 -16.71 28.47
CA GLY A 359 -2.37 -16.34 29.43
C GLY A 359 -1.33 -15.38 28.85
N GLN A 360 -0.60 -14.74 29.76
CA GLN A 360 0.49 -13.82 29.46
C GLN A 360 1.72 -14.19 30.30
N VAL A 361 2.87 -14.25 29.66
CA VAL A 361 4.17 -14.44 30.34
C VAL A 361 5.05 -13.25 30.03
N ASN A 362 5.41 -12.47 31.04
CA ASN A 362 6.32 -11.35 30.92
C ASN A 362 7.76 -11.84 30.78
N LEU A 363 8.37 -11.63 29.62
CA LEU A 363 9.76 -11.98 29.34
C LEU A 363 10.72 -10.86 29.77
N THR A 364 10.29 -9.61 29.59
CA THR A 364 10.96 -8.39 30.06
C THR A 364 9.89 -7.36 30.45
N PRO A 365 10.22 -6.22 31.04
CA PRO A 365 9.24 -5.17 31.32
C PRO A 365 8.49 -4.65 30.10
N THR A 366 9.00 -4.84 28.90
CA THR A 366 8.42 -4.36 27.64
C THR A 366 8.11 -5.45 26.64
N ILE A 367 8.40 -6.72 26.93
CA ILE A 367 8.15 -7.85 26.02
C ILE A 367 7.41 -8.94 26.77
N SER A 368 6.27 -9.36 26.23
CA SER A 368 5.47 -10.46 26.77
C SER A 368 5.11 -11.45 25.70
N ARG A 369 4.92 -12.71 26.11
CA ARG A 369 4.35 -13.78 25.30
C ARG A 369 2.89 -13.92 25.71
N PHE A 370 2.01 -13.91 24.73
CA PHE A 370 0.58 -14.08 24.89
C PHE A 370 0.16 -15.39 24.24
N ARG A 371 -0.64 -16.21 24.96
CA ARG A 371 -1.22 -17.46 24.48
C ARG A 371 -2.71 -17.26 24.22
N PHE A 372 -3.13 -17.68 23.04
CA PHE A 372 -4.52 -17.64 22.60
C PHE A 372 -5.02 -19.02 22.24
N SER A 373 -6.33 -19.26 22.39
CA SER A 373 -7.03 -20.42 21.82
C SER A 373 -8.11 -19.96 20.84
N MET A 374 -8.38 -20.79 19.84
CA MET A 374 -9.46 -20.62 18.90
C MET A 374 -10.50 -21.74 19.10
N GLU A 375 -11.68 -21.60 18.51
CA GLU A 375 -12.71 -22.63 18.55
C GLU A 375 -12.29 -23.91 17.79
N ASN A 376 -11.52 -23.74 16.72
CA ASN A 376 -11.04 -24.82 15.87
C ASN A 376 -9.51 -24.91 15.89
N ALA A 377 -8.99 -26.08 15.50
CA ALA A 377 -7.56 -26.30 15.34
C ALA A 377 -6.93 -25.27 14.38
N VAL A 378 -5.76 -24.75 14.77
CA VAL A 378 -5.04 -23.73 14.00
C VAL A 378 -3.92 -24.35 13.18
N THR A 379 -3.88 -23.97 11.91
CA THR A 379 -2.83 -24.40 10.98
C THR A 379 -2.03 -23.20 10.49
N TYR A 380 -0.73 -23.21 10.73
CA TYR A 380 0.19 -22.21 10.22
C TYR A 380 1.57 -22.85 9.97
N ARG A 381 2.42 -22.16 9.22
CA ARG A 381 3.79 -22.58 8.93
C ARG A 381 4.79 -21.70 9.68
N PRO A 382 6.03 -22.19 9.96
CA PRO A 382 7.07 -21.36 10.56
C PRO A 382 7.26 -20.04 9.81
N GLY A 383 7.35 -18.93 10.56
CA GLY A 383 7.51 -17.59 10.01
C GLY A 383 6.23 -16.89 9.58
N GLN A 384 5.09 -17.55 9.64
CA GLN A 384 3.80 -16.91 9.39
C GLN A 384 3.37 -16.03 10.57
N TYR A 385 2.48 -15.08 10.29
CA TYR A 385 1.85 -14.20 11.26
C TYR A 385 0.36 -14.51 11.40
N VAL A 386 -0.19 -14.15 12.55
CA VAL A 386 -1.64 -14.02 12.77
C VAL A 386 -2.03 -12.55 12.69
N THR A 387 -3.18 -12.27 12.09
CA THR A 387 -3.78 -10.92 12.07
C THR A 387 -4.92 -10.87 13.06
N LEU A 388 -4.76 -10.04 14.10
CA LEU A 388 -5.74 -9.83 15.16
C LEU A 388 -6.42 -8.47 15.01
N ASP A 389 -7.73 -8.44 15.22
CA ASP A 389 -8.59 -7.28 15.14
C ASP A 389 -9.06 -6.88 16.54
N PHE A 390 -8.61 -5.74 17.01
CA PHE A 390 -8.94 -5.19 18.32
C PHE A 390 -9.98 -4.06 18.23
N SER A 391 -10.60 -3.86 17.06
CA SER A 391 -11.53 -2.76 16.84
C SER A 391 -12.73 -2.81 17.80
N GLU A 392 -13.25 -4.00 18.14
CA GLU A 392 -14.34 -4.15 19.11
C GLU A 392 -14.00 -3.61 20.49
N HIS A 393 -12.72 -3.61 20.88
CA HIS A 393 -12.25 -3.17 22.20
C HIS A 393 -11.70 -1.75 22.22
N LEU A 394 -11.18 -1.28 21.09
CA LEU A 394 -10.45 -0.02 20.99
C LEU A 394 -11.18 1.02 20.14
N ASP A 395 -12.07 0.58 19.24
CA ASP A 395 -12.92 1.46 18.44
C ASP A 395 -14.27 1.70 19.15
N ILE A 396 -14.21 2.08 20.43
CA ILE A 396 -15.39 2.27 21.26
C ILE A 396 -16.09 3.58 20.86
N GLY A 397 -17.11 3.48 20.09
CA GLY A 397 -18.37 4.21 19.89
C GLY A 397 -18.47 5.74 19.92
N TYR A 398 -17.49 6.51 20.33
CA TYR A 398 -17.57 7.97 20.37
C TYR A 398 -16.37 8.60 19.64
N SER A 399 -16.43 8.67 18.31
CA SER A 399 -15.38 9.27 17.49
C SER A 399 -15.03 10.70 17.90
N HIS A 400 -16.01 11.48 18.40
CA HIS A 400 -15.79 12.85 18.87
C HIS A 400 -15.02 12.94 20.19
N MET A 401 -14.93 11.87 20.98
CA MET A 401 -14.11 11.84 22.21
C MET A 401 -12.68 11.34 21.93
N ARG A 402 -12.41 10.82 20.73
CA ARG A 402 -11.06 10.36 20.31
C ARG A 402 -10.22 11.47 19.68
N ASP A 403 -10.82 12.59 19.32
CA ASP A 403 -10.09 13.77 18.84
C ASP A 403 -9.06 14.26 19.89
N ASP A 404 -9.28 13.92 21.18
CA ASP A 404 -8.37 14.23 22.29
C ASP A 404 -7.27 13.18 22.49
N ASP A 405 -7.36 11.97 21.91
CA ASP A 405 -6.28 10.97 21.91
C ASP A 405 -5.54 10.95 20.56
N PRO A 406 -4.38 11.62 20.47
CA PRO A 406 -3.64 11.74 19.23
C PRO A 406 -3.18 10.40 18.64
N ARG A 407 -3.15 9.34 19.45
CA ARG A 407 -2.67 8.01 19.02
C ARG A 407 -3.75 7.16 18.35
N SER A 408 -5.01 7.54 18.44
CA SER A 408 -6.14 6.78 17.90
C SER A 408 -6.62 7.28 16.53
N LEU A 409 -6.24 8.50 16.12
CA LEU A 409 -6.61 9.04 14.82
C LEU A 409 -6.09 8.16 13.69
N ASN A 410 -7.00 7.72 12.83
CA ASN A 410 -6.72 6.85 11.69
C ASN A 410 -6.04 5.51 12.04
N ASP A 411 -6.32 4.92 13.21
CA ASP A 411 -5.91 3.57 13.56
C ASP A 411 -7.08 2.59 13.35
N ASP A 412 -6.85 1.51 12.59
CA ASP A 412 -7.84 0.45 12.35
C ASP A 412 -7.83 -0.60 13.45
N PHE A 413 -6.93 -0.48 14.44
CA PHE A 413 -6.71 -1.41 15.55
C PHE A 413 -6.46 -2.87 15.10
N VAL A 414 -6.12 -3.08 13.84
CA VAL A 414 -5.74 -4.38 13.29
C VAL A 414 -4.22 -4.51 13.29
N ARG A 415 -3.70 -5.60 13.87
CA ARG A 415 -2.25 -5.84 13.96
C ARG A 415 -1.91 -7.26 13.53
N THR A 416 -0.75 -7.39 12.89
CA THR A 416 -0.14 -8.69 12.61
C THR A 416 0.96 -8.96 13.60
N PHE A 417 0.98 -10.17 14.13
CA PHE A 417 2.01 -10.65 15.03
C PHE A 417 2.57 -11.96 14.48
N THR A 418 3.89 -12.07 14.40
CA THR A 418 4.53 -13.35 14.05
C THR A 418 4.17 -14.38 15.11
N VAL A 419 3.69 -15.55 14.66
CA VAL A 419 3.42 -16.66 15.56
C VAL A 419 4.74 -17.18 16.10
N SER A 420 4.89 -17.22 17.41
CA SER A 420 6.13 -17.60 18.11
C SER A 420 6.11 -19.02 18.66
N SER A 421 4.97 -19.72 18.58
CA SER A 421 4.87 -21.15 18.87
C SER A 421 5.21 -21.99 17.63
N PRO A 422 5.72 -23.23 17.82
CA PRO A 422 5.90 -24.16 16.72
C PRO A 422 4.54 -24.58 16.13
N PRO A 423 4.45 -24.85 14.81
CA PRO A 423 3.24 -25.37 14.20
C PRO A 423 2.86 -26.77 14.72
N GLY A 424 1.56 -27.09 14.66
CA GLY A 424 1.04 -28.36 15.19
C GLY A 424 1.18 -29.57 14.28
N ASP A 425 1.50 -29.38 13.00
CA ASP A 425 1.61 -30.46 12.02
C ASP A 425 2.97 -30.42 11.29
N PRO A 426 3.81 -31.48 11.38
CA PRO A 426 3.64 -32.66 12.24
C PRO A 426 3.76 -32.30 13.75
N PRO A 427 3.14 -33.10 14.64
CA PRO A 427 3.16 -32.80 16.07
C PRO A 427 4.59 -32.81 16.61
N ASP A 428 5.01 -31.65 17.15
CA ASP A 428 6.30 -31.51 17.81
C ASP A 428 6.20 -32.08 19.25
N PRO A 429 6.98 -33.09 19.63
CA PRO A 429 6.95 -33.66 20.98
C PRO A 429 7.35 -32.66 22.09
N VAL A 430 7.93 -31.51 21.72
CA VAL A 430 8.26 -30.41 22.64
C VAL A 430 7.11 -29.41 22.77
N ARG A 431 6.13 -29.47 21.88
CA ARG A 431 4.97 -28.56 21.90
C ARG A 431 4.09 -28.85 23.12
N ARG A 432 3.97 -27.85 24.01
CA ARG A 432 3.08 -27.91 25.17
C ARG A 432 1.71 -27.25 24.94
N LEU A 433 1.40 -26.93 23.68
CA LEU A 433 0.16 -26.27 23.29
C LEU A 433 -0.82 -27.29 22.72
N LYS A 434 -2.12 -27.04 22.90
CA LYS A 434 -3.17 -27.78 22.22
C LYS A 434 -3.24 -27.38 20.74
N ASP A 435 -3.94 -28.15 19.93
CA ASP A 435 -4.04 -27.91 18.48
C ASP A 435 -4.80 -26.63 18.11
N ASP A 436 -5.65 -26.16 19.02
CA ASP A 436 -6.39 -24.91 18.93
C ASP A 436 -5.62 -23.69 19.49
N GLU A 437 -4.40 -23.88 20.01
CA GLU A 437 -3.64 -22.81 20.67
C GLU A 437 -2.46 -22.33 19.82
N PHE A 438 -2.17 -21.03 19.94
CA PHE A 438 -0.98 -20.39 19.39
C PHE A 438 -0.43 -19.31 20.33
N GLU A 439 0.86 -18.97 20.16
CA GLU A 439 1.51 -17.91 20.93
C GLU A 439 2.07 -16.82 20.03
N ILE A 440 2.01 -15.59 20.51
CA ILE A 440 2.69 -14.44 19.92
C ILE A 440 3.59 -13.78 20.96
N THR A 441 4.75 -13.28 20.52
CA THR A 441 5.66 -12.52 21.39
C THR A 441 5.65 -11.06 20.97
N VAL A 442 5.24 -10.19 21.87
CA VAL A 442 4.90 -8.79 21.57
C VAL A 442 5.73 -7.84 22.39
N ARG A 443 6.26 -6.78 21.77
CA ARG A 443 6.84 -5.62 22.46
C ARG A 443 5.76 -4.55 22.66
N ARG A 444 5.71 -3.95 23.85
CA ARG A 444 4.82 -2.86 24.18
C ARG A 444 5.31 -1.56 23.54
N VAL A 445 4.63 -1.10 22.47
CA VAL A 445 5.06 0.07 21.67
C VAL A 445 3.91 1.00 21.25
N GLY A 446 2.64 0.68 21.51
CA GLY A 446 1.52 1.52 21.09
C GLY A 446 0.19 1.00 21.60
N VAL A 447 -0.90 1.67 21.25
CA VAL A 447 -2.26 1.50 21.81
C VAL A 447 -2.69 0.03 21.92
N VAL A 448 -2.61 -0.73 20.82
CA VAL A 448 -2.99 -2.16 20.79
C VAL A 448 -2.12 -2.99 21.72
N THR A 449 -0.80 -2.79 21.68
CA THR A 449 0.12 -3.56 22.53
C THR A 449 0.03 -3.15 23.98
N GLU A 450 -0.23 -1.86 24.29
CA GLU A 450 -0.52 -1.40 25.64
C GLU A 450 -1.83 -1.98 26.18
N PHE A 451 -2.85 -2.07 25.32
CA PHE A 451 -4.11 -2.73 25.66
C PHE A 451 -3.89 -4.20 26.02
N LEU A 452 -3.15 -4.96 25.18
CA LEU A 452 -2.82 -6.35 25.46
C LEU A 452 -2.08 -6.54 26.79
N PHE A 453 -1.10 -5.67 27.09
CA PHE A 453 -0.32 -5.76 28.34
C PHE A 453 -1.13 -5.46 29.60
N LYS A 454 -2.29 -4.81 29.48
CA LYS A 454 -3.22 -4.54 30.59
C LYS A 454 -4.20 -5.69 30.85
N GLN A 455 -4.27 -6.67 29.93
CA GLN A 455 -5.16 -7.82 30.09
C GLN A 455 -4.53 -8.83 31.07
N GLN A 456 -5.35 -9.39 31.95
CA GLN A 456 -4.94 -10.51 32.80
C GLN A 456 -5.39 -11.81 32.14
N GLY A 457 -4.45 -12.76 31.99
CA GLY A 457 -4.79 -14.11 31.53
C GLY A 457 -5.63 -14.85 32.59
N SER A 458 -6.44 -15.79 32.15
CA SER A 458 -7.34 -16.58 33.02
C SER A 458 -6.61 -17.58 33.94
N GLU A 459 -5.29 -17.68 33.91
CA GLU A 459 -4.48 -18.65 34.69
C GLU A 459 -4.16 -18.25 36.13
N ASP A 460 -4.53 -17.04 36.58
CA ASP A 460 -4.43 -16.69 38.00
C ASP A 460 -5.60 -17.30 38.80
N THR A 461 -5.39 -18.54 39.23
CA THR A 461 -6.37 -19.42 39.90
C THR A 461 -6.79 -18.97 41.30
N ASN A 462 -6.43 -17.77 41.77
CA ASN A 462 -6.73 -17.33 43.15
C ASN A 462 -7.63 -16.08 43.30
N ARG A 463 -8.23 -15.59 42.19
CA ARG A 463 -9.33 -14.60 42.30
C ARG A 463 -10.41 -14.93 41.26
N ALA A 464 -11.42 -15.64 41.72
CA ALA A 464 -12.69 -15.75 41.03
C ALA A 464 -13.33 -14.38 40.87
N SER A 465 -12.95 -13.62 39.86
CA SER A 465 -13.60 -12.38 39.42
C SER A 465 -14.26 -12.64 38.07
N ARG A 466 -15.55 -12.42 38.03
CA ARG A 466 -16.44 -12.46 36.87
C ARG A 466 -15.98 -11.51 35.76
N SER A 467 -15.03 -11.91 34.93
CA SER A 467 -14.82 -11.29 33.61
C SER A 467 -14.41 -12.36 32.63
N GLY A 468 -15.19 -12.58 31.60
CA GLY A 468 -14.84 -13.43 30.48
C GLY A 468 -13.47 -12.96 29.94
N GLY A 469 -12.56 -13.92 29.65
CA GLY A 469 -11.23 -13.58 29.11
C GLY A 469 -11.36 -12.77 27.82
N LEU A 470 -10.34 -11.95 27.52
CA LEU A 470 -10.28 -11.16 26.28
C LEU A 470 -10.48 -12.06 25.07
N GLU A 471 -11.47 -11.74 24.25
CA GLU A 471 -11.70 -12.34 22.94
C GLU A 471 -11.41 -11.31 21.87
N VAL A 472 -10.64 -11.67 20.85
CA VAL A 472 -10.24 -10.78 19.76
C VAL A 472 -10.52 -11.42 18.40
N GLY A 473 -10.96 -10.61 17.46
CA GLY A 473 -11.21 -11.07 16.10
C GLY A 473 -9.94 -11.57 15.41
N VAL A 474 -10.04 -12.70 14.69
CA VAL A 474 -8.96 -13.27 13.88
C VAL A 474 -9.30 -13.14 12.41
N LYS A 475 -8.49 -12.37 11.67
CA LYS A 475 -8.64 -12.22 10.21
C LYS A 475 -7.88 -13.28 9.42
N GLY A 476 -7.08 -14.10 10.09
CA GLY A 476 -6.38 -15.25 9.50
C GLY A 476 -4.88 -15.26 9.78
N PHE A 477 -4.25 -16.35 9.28
CA PHE A 477 -2.81 -16.56 9.30
C PHE A 477 -2.26 -16.34 7.90
N GLY A 478 -1.08 -15.69 7.78
CA GLY A 478 -0.53 -15.32 6.47
C GLY A 478 0.97 -15.09 6.49
N GLY A 479 1.52 -14.73 5.32
CA GLY A 479 2.96 -14.50 5.13
C GLY A 479 3.71 -15.68 4.52
N GLY A 480 4.93 -15.42 4.02
CA GLY A 480 5.80 -16.45 3.47
C GLY A 480 6.27 -17.42 4.54
N SER A 481 6.33 -18.72 4.22
CA SER A 481 6.94 -19.70 5.10
C SER A 481 8.47 -19.63 5.01
N LEU A 482 9.16 -19.77 6.14
CA LEU A 482 10.60 -19.99 6.15
C LEU A 482 10.89 -21.37 5.54
N LYS A 483 11.57 -21.42 4.40
CA LYS A 483 12.09 -22.67 3.85
C LYS A 483 13.44 -22.95 4.52
N CYS A 484 13.46 -23.90 5.45
CA CYS A 484 14.72 -24.45 5.96
C CYS A 484 15.23 -25.48 4.96
N SER A 485 16.44 -25.35 4.43
CA SER A 485 17.08 -26.40 3.64
C SER A 485 17.30 -27.61 4.55
N SER A 486 16.93 -28.78 4.10
CA SER A 486 16.86 -30.06 4.82
C SER A 486 18.17 -30.62 5.37
N ALA A 487 19.25 -29.84 5.40
CA ALA A 487 20.59 -30.33 5.79
C ALA A 487 21.01 -30.04 7.24
N VAL A 488 20.26 -29.23 8.02
CA VAL A 488 20.62 -28.90 9.41
C VAL A 488 19.40 -29.11 10.30
N GLY A 489 19.42 -30.24 11.00
CA GLY A 489 18.31 -30.79 11.73
C GLY A 489 17.61 -29.89 12.75
N ARG A 490 16.38 -30.19 12.95
CA ARG A 490 15.32 -29.88 13.95
C ARG A 490 15.63 -29.04 15.21
N ARG A 491 16.90 -28.79 15.56
CA ARG A 491 17.30 -27.91 16.67
C ARG A 491 17.42 -26.43 16.33
N LEU A 492 17.42 -26.09 15.04
CA LEU A 492 17.50 -24.68 14.59
C LEU A 492 16.11 -24.01 14.49
N ASP A 493 15.01 -24.77 14.41
CA ASP A 493 13.68 -24.22 14.26
C ASP A 493 13.24 -23.37 15.46
N SER A 494 13.59 -23.77 16.69
CA SER A 494 13.28 -22.99 17.89
C SER A 494 14.18 -21.75 18.07
N LEU A 495 15.43 -21.82 17.63
CA LEU A 495 16.37 -20.69 17.66
C LEU A 495 16.08 -19.67 16.55
N LEU A 496 15.69 -20.12 15.35
CA LEU A 496 15.28 -19.25 14.24
C LEU A 496 13.96 -18.54 14.52
N LEU A 497 13.00 -19.17 15.21
CA LEU A 497 11.76 -18.53 15.65
C LEU A 497 12.01 -17.42 16.68
N VAL A 498 12.94 -17.60 17.59
CA VAL A 498 13.38 -16.55 18.54
C VAL A 498 14.14 -15.45 17.80
N TRP A 499 14.89 -15.78 16.75
CA TRP A 499 15.64 -14.82 15.95
C TRP A 499 14.72 -14.04 15.00
N ALA A 500 13.74 -14.69 14.36
CA ALA A 500 12.72 -14.04 13.53
C ALA A 500 11.83 -13.10 14.36
N SER A 501 11.50 -13.46 15.59
CA SER A 501 10.78 -12.57 16.52
C SER A 501 11.64 -11.35 16.94
N ARG A 502 12.98 -11.50 17.01
CA ARG A 502 13.91 -10.39 17.22
C ARG A 502 14.05 -9.50 15.99
N LEU A 503 14.07 -10.06 14.77
CA LEU A 503 14.15 -9.29 13.51
C LEU A 503 12.86 -8.50 13.24
N CYS A 504 11.68 -9.06 13.47
CA CYS A 504 10.42 -8.30 13.37
C CYS A 504 10.32 -7.16 14.40
N SER A 505 10.96 -7.29 15.58
CA SER A 505 10.99 -6.22 16.58
C SER A 505 12.03 -5.13 16.27
N LEU A 506 12.99 -5.39 15.39
CA LEU A 506 14.05 -4.46 14.99
C LEU A 506 13.72 -3.67 13.70
N HIS A 507 12.65 -4.03 12.98
CA HIS A 507 12.29 -3.38 11.71
C HIS A 507 11.61 -2.00 11.84
N TRP A 508 11.57 -1.44 13.03
CA TRP A 508 11.06 -0.09 13.30
C TRP A 508 12.10 0.84 13.98
N GLY A 509 13.34 0.54 13.86
CA GLY A 509 14.41 1.39 14.37
C GLY A 509 15.78 0.76 14.19
N GLY A 510 16.46 1.05 13.11
CA GLY A 510 17.88 0.76 12.93
C GLY A 510 18.21 -0.46 12.07
N TRP A 511 18.86 -0.20 10.98
CA TRP A 511 19.44 -1.14 10.03
C TRP A 511 20.63 -1.87 10.65
N ILE A 512 20.66 -3.19 10.53
CA ILE A 512 21.89 -3.96 10.66
C ILE A 512 22.24 -4.49 9.27
N SER A 513 23.38 -4.06 8.73
CA SER A 513 24.04 -4.67 7.59
C SER A 513 24.47 -6.08 7.95
N LEU A 514 24.16 -7.04 7.11
CA LEU A 514 24.81 -8.34 7.09
C LEU A 514 25.92 -8.29 6.04
N ASP A 515 27.18 -8.49 6.49
CA ASP A 515 28.27 -8.95 5.66
C ASP A 515 28.08 -10.44 5.35
#